data_701b16fec55dbf7fbd8ae20ede4eeb17
#
_entry.id   701b16fec55dbf7fbd8ae20ede4eeb17
#
_cell.length_a   1.000
_cell.length_b   1.000
_cell.length_c   1.000
_cell.angle_alpha   90.00
_cell.angle_beta   90.00
_cell.angle_gamma   90.00
#
_symmetry.space_group_name_H-M   'P 1'
#
loop_
_entity.id
_entity.type
_entity.pdbx_description
1 polymer ?
#
loop_
_entity_poly.entity_id
_entity_poly.type
_entity_poly.pdbx_seq_one_letter_code
_entity_poly.pdbx_strand_id
1 'polypeptide(L)'
;MVDKKFVQGSLVILSGPSGSGKGTVLRQLLAHSPVPLTLATSACTRPPRPGEVDGLDYYFLSREEFEQKCNQGDFLEWVQLFGNYYGTLRSEVEHRLALGQWVILEIDVQGCRTLHTDYPDAVTIFLKTPSMEEYERRLRKRATENEETLQDRLKTAAKELRLAHHYPVSYTHLRAHETLRYLVCRLLLE
;
A
#
# COMPACT_ATOMS: atom_id res chain seq x y z
N MET A 1 38.13 -9.84 -2.58
CA MET A 1 37.08 -9.96 -1.56
C MET A 1 36.20 -8.73 -1.72
N VAL A 2 35.03 -8.88 -2.26
CA VAL A 2 34.05 -7.78 -2.38
C VAL A 2 33.42 -7.64 -1.00
N ASP A 3 33.65 -6.50 -0.35
CA ASP A 3 32.96 -6.13 0.88
C ASP A 3 31.45 -6.26 0.64
N LYS A 4 30.84 -7.28 1.21
CA LYS A 4 29.40 -7.34 1.39
C LYS A 4 29.04 -6.26 2.42
N LYS A 5 28.94 -4.99 1.98
CA LYS A 5 28.11 -4.04 2.70
C LYS A 5 26.73 -4.69 2.82
N PHE A 6 26.33 -5.05 4.02
CA PHE A 6 24.94 -5.44 4.30
C PHE A 6 24.07 -4.28 3.80
N VAL A 7 23.43 -4.49 2.67
CA VAL A 7 22.43 -3.56 2.18
C VAL A 7 21.29 -3.67 3.17
N GLN A 8 21.15 -2.66 4.01
CA GLN A 8 20.02 -2.58 4.94
C GLN A 8 18.75 -2.64 4.11
N GLY A 9 17.79 -3.46 4.50
CA GLY A 9 16.50 -3.55 3.83
C GLY A 9 15.81 -2.19 3.80
N SER A 10 15.08 -1.90 2.76
CA SER A 10 14.40 -0.61 2.59
C SER A 10 12.89 -0.78 2.59
N LEU A 11 12.21 0.14 3.27
CA LEU A 11 10.75 0.21 3.30
C LEU A 11 10.25 1.10 2.16
N VAL A 12 9.36 0.57 1.36
CA VAL A 12 8.66 1.29 0.30
C VAL A 12 7.17 1.36 0.63
N ILE A 13 6.60 2.53 0.61
CA ILE A 13 5.18 2.75 0.90
C ILE A 13 4.48 3.21 -0.39
N LEU A 14 3.59 2.37 -0.90
CA LEU A 14 2.73 2.69 -2.03
C LEU A 14 1.35 3.11 -1.51
N SER A 15 1.06 4.38 -1.62
CA SER A 15 -0.19 4.97 -1.17
C SER A 15 -0.96 5.62 -2.31
N GLY A 16 -2.19 6.02 -2.04
CA GLY A 16 -3.07 6.71 -2.99
C GLY A 16 -4.52 6.26 -2.88
N PRO A 17 -5.45 6.99 -3.47
CA PRO A 17 -6.86 6.74 -3.33
C PRO A 17 -7.32 5.37 -3.81
N SER A 18 -8.46 4.94 -3.29
CA SER A 18 -9.17 3.78 -3.82
C SER A 18 -9.45 3.98 -5.31
N GLY A 19 -9.15 2.98 -6.14
CA GLY A 19 -9.30 3.12 -7.61
C GLY A 19 -8.08 3.70 -8.34
N SER A 20 -7.02 4.13 -7.64
CA SER A 20 -5.80 4.65 -8.29
C SER A 20 -5.01 3.58 -9.08
N GLY A 21 -5.23 2.29 -8.80
CA GLY A 21 -4.55 1.20 -9.50
C GLY A 21 -3.34 0.63 -8.76
N LYS A 22 -3.21 0.88 -7.44
CA LYS A 22 -2.12 0.37 -6.60
C LYS A 22 -1.83 -1.10 -6.80
N GLY A 23 -2.83 -1.98 -6.64
CA GLY A 23 -2.63 -3.41 -6.80
C GLY A 23 -2.19 -3.85 -8.21
N THR A 24 -2.52 -3.09 -9.26
CA THR A 24 -2.01 -3.36 -10.62
C THR A 24 -0.54 -3.00 -10.74
N VAL A 25 -0.16 -1.81 -10.24
CA VAL A 25 1.22 -1.34 -10.22
C VAL A 25 2.07 -2.28 -9.36
N LEU A 26 1.57 -2.66 -8.18
CA LEU A 26 2.25 -3.56 -7.26
C LEU A 26 2.56 -4.93 -7.89
N ARG A 27 1.58 -5.58 -8.53
CA ARG A 27 1.82 -6.85 -9.23
C ARG A 27 2.92 -6.75 -10.28
N GLN A 28 2.96 -5.65 -11.00
CA GLN A 28 4.00 -5.42 -12.00
C GLN A 28 5.36 -5.15 -11.34
N LEU A 29 5.40 -4.38 -10.25
CA LEU A 29 6.63 -4.14 -9.49
C LEU A 29 7.22 -5.46 -8.98
N LEU A 30 6.41 -6.30 -8.35
CA LEU A 30 6.85 -7.59 -7.82
C LEU A 30 7.36 -8.53 -8.92
N ALA A 31 6.74 -8.49 -10.12
CA ALA A 31 7.13 -9.33 -11.24
C ALA A 31 8.43 -8.90 -11.94
N HIS A 32 8.79 -7.61 -11.87
CA HIS A 32 9.89 -7.05 -12.68
C HIS A 32 10.94 -6.30 -11.83
N SER A 33 10.86 -6.40 -10.51
CA SER A 33 11.82 -5.73 -9.61
C SER A 33 13.23 -6.32 -9.78
N PRO A 34 14.26 -5.48 -9.97
CA PRO A 34 15.66 -5.95 -10.00
C PRO A 34 16.21 -6.22 -8.59
N VAL A 35 15.48 -5.88 -7.54
CA VAL A 35 15.83 -6.15 -6.14
C VAL A 35 14.83 -7.14 -5.54
N PRO A 36 15.21 -7.87 -4.47
CA PRO A 36 14.31 -8.78 -3.75
C PRO A 36 13.21 -8.00 -3.02
N LEU A 37 12.20 -7.55 -3.78
CA LEU A 37 11.05 -6.80 -3.28
C LEU A 37 9.95 -7.75 -2.82
N THR A 38 9.49 -7.59 -1.60
CA THR A 38 8.43 -8.41 -1.01
C THR A 38 7.26 -7.54 -0.57
N LEU A 39 6.04 -7.94 -0.90
CA LEU A 39 4.83 -7.31 -0.36
C LEU A 39 4.61 -7.78 1.08
N ALA A 40 4.39 -6.84 1.99
CA ALA A 40 3.85 -7.17 3.30
C ALA A 40 2.35 -7.45 3.18
N THR A 41 1.92 -8.61 3.68
CA THR A 41 0.50 -8.97 3.71
C THR A 41 -0.19 -8.19 4.83
N SER A 42 -1.18 -7.37 4.45
CA SER A 42 -1.98 -6.61 5.42
C SER A 42 -3.01 -7.49 6.11
N ALA A 43 -3.43 -7.12 7.32
CA ALA A 43 -4.58 -7.71 8.00
C ALA A 43 -5.84 -6.86 7.77
N CYS A 44 -7.02 -7.51 7.75
CA CYS A 44 -8.29 -6.80 7.71
C CYS A 44 -9.40 -7.56 8.41
N THR A 45 -10.48 -6.84 8.79
CA THR A 45 -11.65 -7.44 9.44
C THR A 45 -12.86 -7.63 8.51
N ARG A 46 -12.72 -7.26 7.23
CA ARG A 46 -13.76 -7.59 6.26
C ARG A 46 -13.71 -9.06 5.87
N PRO A 47 -14.82 -9.66 5.47
CA PRO A 47 -14.78 -11.01 4.90
C PRO A 47 -13.97 -11.05 3.59
N PRO A 48 -13.36 -12.20 3.28
CA PRO A 48 -12.66 -12.40 2.02
C PRO A 48 -13.63 -12.26 0.83
N ARG A 49 -13.15 -11.68 -0.25
CA ARG A 49 -13.87 -11.65 -1.53
C ARG A 49 -13.67 -12.97 -2.28
N PRO A 50 -14.53 -13.29 -3.28
CA PRO A 50 -14.31 -14.45 -4.12
C PRO A 50 -12.90 -14.47 -4.73
N GLY A 51 -12.18 -15.56 -4.47
CA GLY A 51 -10.81 -15.76 -4.96
C GLY A 51 -9.69 -15.20 -4.07
N GLU A 52 -9.99 -14.46 -3.01
CA GLU A 52 -8.99 -14.05 -2.02
C GLU A 52 -8.65 -15.21 -1.08
N VAL A 53 -7.38 -15.34 -0.75
CA VAL A 53 -6.82 -16.40 0.09
C VAL A 53 -6.19 -15.81 1.35
N ASP A 54 -6.57 -16.38 2.51
CA ASP A 54 -6.01 -15.97 3.79
C ASP A 54 -4.50 -16.19 3.84
N GLY A 55 -3.77 -15.21 4.40
CA GLY A 55 -2.33 -15.21 4.48
C GLY A 55 -1.60 -14.84 3.18
N LEU A 56 -2.31 -14.77 2.04
CA LEU A 56 -1.75 -14.34 0.75
C LEU A 56 -2.24 -12.95 0.35
N ASP A 57 -3.56 -12.77 0.28
CA ASP A 57 -4.14 -11.47 -0.10
C ASP A 57 -4.28 -10.56 1.12
N TYR A 58 -4.77 -11.12 2.21
CA TYR A 58 -4.89 -10.51 3.54
C TYR A 58 -4.80 -11.59 4.62
N TYR A 59 -4.47 -11.19 5.86
CA TYR A 59 -4.83 -11.91 7.07
C TYR A 59 -6.24 -11.48 7.45
N PHE A 60 -7.23 -12.36 7.25
CA PHE A 60 -8.63 -12.07 7.57
C PHE A 60 -8.88 -12.39 9.05
N LEU A 61 -8.95 -11.35 9.86
CA LEU A 61 -9.12 -11.45 11.31
C LEU A 61 -10.56 -11.12 11.72
N SER A 62 -11.03 -11.69 12.80
CA SER A 62 -12.21 -11.17 13.48
C SER A 62 -11.92 -9.78 14.05
N ARG A 63 -12.97 -9.05 14.40
CA ARG A 63 -12.83 -7.73 15.02
C ARG A 63 -12.10 -7.83 16.35
N GLU A 64 -12.45 -8.81 17.14
CA GLU A 64 -11.89 -9.11 18.47
C GLU A 64 -10.38 -9.43 18.38
N GLU A 65 -9.99 -10.26 17.42
CA GLU A 65 -8.58 -10.61 17.18
C GLU A 65 -7.78 -9.37 16.73
N PHE A 66 -8.36 -8.53 15.87
CA PHE A 66 -7.70 -7.31 15.42
C PHE A 66 -7.50 -6.34 16.58
N GLU A 67 -8.54 -6.09 17.40
CA GLU A 67 -8.48 -5.21 18.57
C GLU A 67 -7.49 -5.72 19.62
N GLN A 68 -7.42 -7.04 19.83
CA GLN A 68 -6.42 -7.65 20.70
C GLN A 68 -4.99 -7.35 20.20
N LYS A 69 -4.74 -7.52 18.91
CA LYS A 69 -3.44 -7.21 18.30
C LYS A 69 -3.09 -5.72 18.36
N CYS A 70 -4.08 -4.83 18.23
CA CYS A 70 -3.87 -3.40 18.46
C CYS A 70 -3.39 -3.12 19.89
N ASN A 71 -4.03 -3.73 20.88
CA ASN A 71 -3.67 -3.56 22.29
C ASN A 71 -2.29 -4.14 22.65
N GLN A 72 -1.84 -5.15 21.91
CA GLN A 72 -0.51 -5.76 22.06
C GLN A 72 0.58 -4.96 21.31
N GLY A 73 0.21 -3.97 20.48
CA GLY A 73 1.16 -3.20 19.67
C GLY A 73 1.71 -3.97 18.48
N ASP A 74 1.01 -5.03 18.02
CA ASP A 74 1.44 -5.89 16.92
C ASP A 74 1.40 -5.22 15.56
N PHE A 75 0.68 -4.09 15.43
CA PHE A 75 0.60 -3.36 14.16
C PHE A 75 1.65 -2.26 14.06
N LEU A 76 2.22 -2.10 12.88
CA LEU A 76 3.00 -0.92 12.51
C LEU A 76 2.10 0.31 12.33
N GLU A 77 0.99 0.09 11.64
CA GLU A 77 -0.06 1.06 11.41
C GLU A 77 -1.39 0.33 11.27
N TRP A 78 -2.47 1.01 11.57
CA TRP A 78 -3.81 0.54 11.28
C TRP A 78 -4.78 1.70 11.12
N VAL A 79 -5.89 1.44 10.42
CA VAL A 79 -6.93 2.43 10.14
C VAL A 79 -8.29 1.76 10.09
N GLN A 80 -9.33 2.51 10.43
CA GLN A 80 -10.71 2.09 10.21
C GLN A 80 -11.25 2.76 8.94
N LEU A 81 -11.62 1.96 7.95
CA LEU A 81 -12.17 2.40 6.68
C LEU A 81 -13.45 1.62 6.34
N PHE A 82 -14.52 2.35 6.02
CA PHE A 82 -15.79 1.76 5.59
C PHE A 82 -16.31 0.67 6.55
N GLY A 83 -16.18 0.91 7.86
CA GLY A 83 -16.65 0.00 8.91
C GLY A 83 -15.73 -1.18 9.25
N ASN A 84 -14.64 -1.38 8.52
CA ASN A 84 -13.65 -2.43 8.77
C ASN A 84 -12.31 -1.84 9.20
N TYR A 85 -11.53 -2.65 9.90
CA TYR A 85 -10.14 -2.34 10.23
C TYR A 85 -9.21 -2.90 9.15
N TYR A 86 -8.12 -2.19 8.91
CA TYR A 86 -7.01 -2.58 8.05
C TYR A 86 -5.71 -2.19 8.74
N GLY A 87 -4.67 -3.02 8.64
CA GLY A 87 -3.38 -2.69 9.24
C GLY A 87 -2.26 -3.60 8.76
N THR A 88 -1.02 -3.19 9.01
CA THR A 88 0.18 -3.94 8.67
C THR A 88 0.84 -4.47 9.93
N LEU A 89 1.02 -5.78 10.02
CA LEU A 89 1.67 -6.42 11.16
C LEU A 89 3.17 -6.10 11.17
N ARG A 90 3.72 -5.80 12.37
CA ARG A 90 5.16 -5.58 12.56
C ARG A 90 5.99 -6.77 12.12
N SER A 91 5.54 -7.98 12.45
CA SER A 91 6.21 -9.23 12.09
C SER A 91 6.40 -9.40 10.56
N GLU A 92 5.46 -8.89 9.76
CA GLU A 92 5.55 -8.94 8.29
C GLU A 92 6.68 -8.07 7.74
N VAL A 93 7.04 -7.01 8.43
CA VAL A 93 7.95 -5.98 7.94
C VAL A 93 9.33 -6.09 8.60
N GLU A 94 9.39 -6.06 9.92
CA GLU A 94 10.65 -5.94 10.66
C GLU A 94 11.59 -7.12 10.41
N HIS A 95 11.05 -8.35 10.39
CA HIS A 95 11.85 -9.54 10.09
C HIS A 95 12.48 -9.47 8.70
N ARG A 96 11.73 -9.04 7.70
CA ARG A 96 12.19 -8.96 6.31
C ARG A 96 13.23 -7.85 6.10
N LEU A 97 13.02 -6.70 6.73
CA LEU A 97 14.00 -5.59 6.73
C LEU A 97 15.31 -6.03 7.39
N ALA A 98 15.24 -6.76 8.50
CA ALA A 98 16.43 -7.30 9.17
C ALA A 98 17.22 -8.30 8.30
N LEU A 99 16.55 -8.98 7.36
CA LEU A 99 17.19 -9.84 6.35
C LEU A 99 17.74 -9.06 5.14
N GLY A 100 17.68 -7.73 5.14
CA GLY A 100 18.12 -6.90 4.04
C GLY A 100 17.18 -6.89 2.82
N GLN A 101 15.94 -7.35 2.99
CA GLN A 101 14.95 -7.34 1.93
C GLN A 101 14.29 -5.98 1.78
N TRP A 102 13.88 -5.66 0.57
CA TRP A 102 13.01 -4.52 0.31
C TRP A 102 11.57 -4.93 0.56
N VAL A 103 10.89 -4.19 1.42
CA VAL A 103 9.49 -4.46 1.79
C VAL A 103 8.60 -3.34 1.25
N ILE A 104 7.57 -3.71 0.50
CA ILE A 104 6.57 -2.74 0.02
C ILE A 104 5.27 -2.91 0.78
N LEU A 105 4.71 -1.79 1.25
CA LEU A 105 3.40 -1.69 1.86
C LEU A 105 2.40 -1.08 0.88
N GLU A 106 1.22 -1.67 0.76
CA GLU A 106 0.07 -1.05 0.10
C GLU A 106 -0.89 -0.52 1.17
N ILE A 107 -0.77 0.75 1.54
CA ILE A 107 -1.55 1.38 2.59
C ILE A 107 -2.24 2.66 2.12
N ASP A 108 -3.17 3.16 2.92
CA ASP A 108 -3.82 4.44 2.66
C ASP A 108 -2.97 5.63 3.13
N VAL A 109 -3.49 6.84 2.94
CA VAL A 109 -2.78 8.07 3.28
C VAL A 109 -2.61 8.23 4.80
N GLN A 110 -3.56 7.73 5.59
CA GLN A 110 -3.50 7.85 7.05
C GLN A 110 -2.41 6.93 7.61
N GLY A 111 -2.38 5.67 7.18
CA GLY A 111 -1.33 4.71 7.56
C GLY A 111 0.06 5.20 7.17
N CYS A 112 0.21 5.80 5.97
CA CYS A 112 1.48 6.37 5.54
C CYS A 112 1.99 7.47 6.50
N ARG A 113 1.11 8.35 6.96
CA ARG A 113 1.50 9.42 7.90
C ARG A 113 1.96 8.88 9.25
N THR A 114 1.31 7.83 9.75
CA THR A 114 1.70 7.17 11.00
C THR A 114 3.12 6.60 10.88
N LEU A 115 3.41 5.92 9.78
CA LEU A 115 4.71 5.28 9.57
C LEU A 115 5.87 6.25 9.31
N HIS A 116 5.61 7.44 8.79
CA HIS A 116 6.67 8.40 8.48
C HIS A 116 7.49 8.82 9.72
N THR A 117 6.90 8.78 10.91
CA THR A 117 7.60 9.06 12.17
C THR A 117 8.57 7.95 12.55
N ASP A 118 8.15 6.69 12.39
CA ASP A 118 8.95 5.52 12.78
C ASP A 118 9.96 5.11 11.70
N TYR A 119 9.66 5.42 10.43
CA TYR A 119 10.48 5.10 9.26
C TYR A 119 10.70 6.34 8.38
N PRO A 120 11.48 7.33 8.84
CA PRO A 120 11.70 8.58 8.10
C PRO A 120 12.41 8.38 6.75
N ASP A 121 13.21 7.31 6.64
CA ASP A 121 13.93 6.94 5.41
C ASP A 121 13.10 6.08 4.45
N ALA A 122 11.84 5.80 4.77
CA ALA A 122 10.97 5.03 3.89
C ALA A 122 10.69 5.79 2.60
N VAL A 123 10.81 5.09 1.47
CA VAL A 123 10.44 5.65 0.17
C VAL A 123 8.93 5.69 0.05
N THR A 124 8.34 6.86 0.05
CA THR A 124 6.89 7.03 -0.04
C THR A 124 6.45 7.46 -1.44
N ILE A 125 5.52 6.69 -2.02
CA ILE A 125 5.01 6.88 -3.37
C ILE A 125 3.51 7.11 -3.32
N PHE A 126 3.04 8.22 -3.87
CA PHE A 126 1.62 8.50 -4.01
C PHE A 126 1.16 8.24 -5.44
N LEU A 127 0.30 7.24 -5.62
CA LEU A 127 -0.27 6.90 -6.92
C LEU A 127 -1.63 7.56 -7.11
N LYS A 128 -1.77 8.34 -8.19
CA LYS A 128 -3.02 9.00 -8.56
C LYS A 128 -3.40 8.72 -10.01
N THR A 129 -4.67 8.90 -10.35
CA THR A 129 -5.14 8.93 -11.74
C THR A 129 -5.09 10.34 -12.30
N PRO A 130 -5.15 10.51 -13.63
CA PRO A 130 -5.15 11.83 -14.27
C PRO A 130 -6.34 12.71 -13.88
N SER A 131 -7.50 12.10 -13.58
CA SER A 131 -8.73 12.84 -13.28
C SER A 131 -9.67 12.09 -12.34
N MET A 132 -10.67 12.79 -11.79
CA MET A 132 -11.71 12.20 -10.94
C MET A 132 -12.65 11.26 -11.72
N GLU A 133 -12.90 11.55 -12.99
CA GLU A 133 -13.72 10.71 -13.87
C GLU A 133 -13.07 9.32 -14.05
N GLU A 134 -11.73 9.27 -14.10
CA GLU A 134 -11.00 8.01 -14.19
C GLU A 134 -11.12 7.19 -12.88
N TYR A 135 -11.14 7.83 -11.70
CA TYR A 135 -11.44 7.14 -10.44
C TYR A 135 -12.83 6.55 -10.46
N GLU A 136 -13.84 7.35 -10.84
CA GLU A 136 -15.23 6.89 -10.91
C GLU A 136 -15.37 5.72 -11.87
N ARG A 137 -14.82 5.83 -13.07
CA ARG A 137 -14.85 4.75 -14.08
C ARG A 137 -14.25 3.44 -13.53
N ARG A 138 -13.13 3.52 -12.83
CA ARG A 138 -12.45 2.34 -12.26
C ARG A 138 -13.21 1.75 -11.08
N LEU A 139 -13.80 2.58 -10.22
CA LEU A 139 -14.62 2.13 -9.11
C LEU A 139 -15.89 1.44 -9.62
N ARG A 140 -16.61 2.03 -10.59
CA ARG A 140 -17.79 1.42 -11.21
C ARG A 140 -17.48 0.07 -11.89
N LYS A 141 -16.33 -0.06 -12.55
CA LYS A 141 -15.92 -1.31 -13.21
C LYS A 141 -15.71 -2.46 -12.21
N ARG A 142 -15.40 -2.20 -10.96
CA ARG A 142 -15.28 -3.24 -9.93
C ARG A 142 -16.61 -3.89 -9.54
N ALA A 143 -17.75 -3.28 -9.90
CA ALA A 143 -19.11 -3.81 -9.84
C ALA A 143 -19.57 -4.44 -8.49
N THR A 144 -18.89 -4.15 -7.38
CA THR A 144 -19.17 -4.76 -6.07
C THR A 144 -19.94 -3.85 -5.11
N GLU A 145 -20.36 -2.65 -5.56
CA GLU A 145 -20.82 -1.60 -4.65
C GLU A 145 -22.10 -0.92 -5.15
N ASN A 146 -22.91 -0.48 -4.20
CA ASN A 146 -24.06 0.37 -4.48
C ASN A 146 -23.61 1.82 -4.73
N GLU A 147 -24.51 2.66 -5.25
CA GLU A 147 -24.20 4.06 -5.60
C GLU A 147 -23.78 4.91 -4.38
N GLU A 148 -24.35 4.65 -3.20
CA GLU A 148 -23.99 5.36 -1.96
C GLU A 148 -22.53 5.10 -1.58
N THR A 149 -22.12 3.84 -1.56
CA THR A 149 -20.74 3.44 -1.29
C THR A 149 -19.77 4.03 -2.32
N LEU A 150 -20.16 4.09 -3.60
CA LEU A 150 -19.38 4.71 -4.65
C LEU A 150 -19.14 6.20 -4.38
N GLN A 151 -20.21 6.94 -4.03
CA GLN A 151 -20.11 8.37 -3.73
C GLN A 151 -19.20 8.64 -2.52
N ASP A 152 -19.29 7.83 -1.48
CA ASP A 152 -18.43 7.98 -0.30
C ASP A 152 -16.96 7.68 -0.61
N ARG A 153 -16.68 6.72 -1.49
CA ARG A 153 -15.32 6.46 -1.98
C ARG A 153 -14.77 7.59 -2.83
N LEU A 154 -15.59 8.19 -3.68
CA LEU A 154 -15.19 9.36 -4.47
C LEU A 154 -14.89 10.57 -3.58
N LYS A 155 -15.72 10.82 -2.56
CA LYS A 155 -15.45 11.86 -1.56
C LYS A 155 -14.15 11.61 -0.81
N THR A 156 -13.91 10.37 -0.41
CA THR A 156 -12.65 9.96 0.25
C THR A 156 -11.46 10.16 -0.67
N ALA A 157 -11.54 9.70 -1.93
CA ALA A 157 -10.49 9.90 -2.92
C ALA A 157 -10.16 11.39 -3.13
N ALA A 158 -11.17 12.26 -3.19
CA ALA A 158 -10.97 13.70 -3.32
C ALA A 158 -10.27 14.32 -2.11
N LYS A 159 -10.54 13.82 -0.88
CA LYS A 159 -9.82 14.24 0.33
C LYS A 159 -8.36 13.78 0.31
N GLU A 160 -8.13 12.53 -0.04
CA GLU A 160 -6.79 11.93 -0.12
C GLU A 160 -5.91 12.61 -1.17
N LEU A 161 -6.48 12.97 -2.33
CA LEU A 161 -5.77 13.71 -3.38
C LEU A 161 -5.23 15.07 -2.91
N ARG A 162 -5.92 15.73 -1.99
CA ARG A 162 -5.45 17.00 -1.41
C ARG A 162 -4.19 16.82 -0.57
N LEU A 163 -3.92 15.61 -0.11
CA LEU A 163 -2.75 15.27 0.70
C LEU A 163 -1.55 14.80 -0.15
N ALA A 164 -1.73 14.66 -1.46
CA ALA A 164 -0.68 14.18 -2.38
C ALA A 164 0.59 15.05 -2.36
N HIS A 165 0.48 16.33 -2.03
CA HIS A 165 1.62 17.27 -1.96
C HIS A 165 2.56 17.00 -0.76
N HIS A 166 2.13 16.22 0.21
CA HIS A 166 2.98 15.81 1.35
C HIS A 166 3.92 14.65 1.01
N TYR A 167 3.76 14.05 -0.15
CA TYR A 167 4.59 12.92 -0.58
C TYR A 167 5.76 13.40 -1.43
N PRO A 168 7.00 12.97 -1.13
CA PRO A 168 8.18 13.36 -1.90
C PRO A 168 8.09 12.87 -3.35
N VAL A 169 7.40 11.75 -3.57
CA VAL A 169 7.20 11.20 -4.91
C VAL A 169 5.72 11.04 -5.19
N SER A 170 5.22 11.72 -6.22
CA SER A 170 3.83 11.65 -6.66
C SER A 170 3.77 11.25 -8.13
N TYR A 171 3.12 10.13 -8.44
CA TYR A 171 2.98 9.63 -9.80
C TYR A 171 1.55 9.69 -10.29
N THR A 172 1.39 10.27 -11.49
CA THR A 172 0.13 10.19 -12.24
C THR A 172 0.23 9.02 -13.20
N HIS A 173 -0.55 7.98 -12.96
CA HIS A 173 -0.52 6.78 -13.78
C HIS A 173 -1.14 7.03 -15.16
N LEU A 174 -0.32 7.12 -16.18
CA LEU A 174 -0.75 7.23 -17.57
C LEU A 174 -0.68 5.92 -18.36
N ARG A 175 0.34 5.09 -18.13
CA ARG A 175 0.47 3.75 -18.72
C ARG A 175 1.35 2.88 -17.83
N ALA A 176 0.87 1.69 -17.47
CA ALA A 176 1.53 0.80 -16.50
C ALA A 176 2.98 0.43 -16.86
N HIS A 177 3.32 0.34 -18.14
CA HIS A 177 4.63 -0.11 -18.58
C HIS A 177 5.75 0.94 -18.52
N GLU A 178 5.44 2.23 -18.71
CA GLU A 178 6.47 3.28 -18.71
C GLU A 178 6.79 3.76 -17.29
N THR A 179 5.77 3.86 -16.44
CA THR A 179 5.92 4.33 -15.06
C THR A 179 6.77 3.38 -14.22
N LEU A 180 6.71 2.08 -14.48
CA LEU A 180 7.41 1.06 -13.72
C LEU A 180 8.93 1.10 -13.90
N ARG A 181 9.40 1.21 -15.14
CA ARG A 181 10.85 1.33 -15.40
C ARG A 181 11.45 2.55 -14.72
N TYR A 182 10.74 3.70 -14.79
CA TYR A 182 11.19 4.92 -14.13
C TYR A 182 11.15 4.81 -12.61
N LEU A 183 10.10 4.20 -12.04
CA LEU A 183 9.97 4.05 -10.59
C LEU A 183 11.09 3.18 -10.02
N VAL A 184 11.32 2.03 -10.62
CA VAL A 184 12.36 1.10 -10.18
C VAL A 184 13.75 1.67 -10.39
N CYS A 185 14.03 2.28 -11.55
CA CYS A 185 15.35 2.87 -11.82
C CYS A 185 15.65 4.07 -10.91
N ARG A 186 14.65 4.90 -10.60
CA ARG A 186 14.87 6.09 -9.75
C ARG A 186 14.99 5.74 -8.27
N LEU A 187 14.27 4.71 -7.80
CA LEU A 187 14.38 4.20 -6.44
C LEU A 187 15.69 3.47 -6.15
N LEU A 188 16.40 3.02 -7.19
CA LEU A 188 17.62 2.23 -7.06
C LEU A 188 18.89 3.01 -7.38
N LEU A 189 18.79 4.20 -7.97
CA LEU A 189 19.95 4.97 -8.49
C LEU A 189 20.17 6.30 -7.77
N GLU A 190 19.28 6.75 -6.89
CA GLU A 190 19.45 7.89 -5.99
C GLU A 190 19.60 7.40 -4.53
#